data_ae8c8e9a0f51776df5cc4344658b7422
#
_entry.id   ae8c8e9a0f51776df5cc4344658b7422
#
_cell.length_a   1.000
_cell.length_b   1.000
_cell.length_c   1.000
_cell.angle_alpha   90.00
_cell.angle_beta   90.00
_cell.angle_gamma   90.00
#
_symmetry.space_group_name_H-M   'P 1'
#
loop_
_entity.id
_entity.type
_entity.pdbx_description
1 polymer ?
#
loop_
_entity_poly.entity_id
_entity_poly.type
_entity_poly.pdbx_seq_one_letter_code
_entity_poly.pdbx_strand_id
1 'polypeptide(L)'
;MDPILLGKGITDDIPVTLQPKFGNRHGLVAGATGTGKTVTLMTLAEGFSRMGVPVFMADVKGDVAGLAAAGDGSERVMQRAKDIGIADYAPGANPVIFWDLYGKLGHPVRTTVSEMGPTLLSRILELNDAQSGGLDIVFKLADDRGLLLLDLEDLRALLGLVAAERKDI
;
A
#
# COMPACT_ATOMS: atom_id res chain seq x y z
N MET A 1 -1.56 -14.19 -20.28
CA MET A 1 -2.24 -13.73 -19.05
C MET A 1 -3.62 -13.28 -19.45
N ASP A 2 -4.63 -13.86 -18.85
CA ASP A 2 -6.01 -13.55 -19.15
C ASP A 2 -6.40 -12.16 -18.60
N PRO A 3 -7.32 -11.44 -19.28
CA PRO A 3 -7.80 -10.16 -18.81
C PRO A 3 -8.52 -10.28 -17.47
N ILE A 4 -8.36 -9.30 -16.59
CA ILE A 4 -9.14 -9.20 -15.36
C ILE A 4 -10.51 -8.61 -15.70
N LEU A 5 -11.60 -9.36 -15.50
CA LEU A 5 -12.96 -8.87 -15.69
C LEU A 5 -13.34 -7.95 -14.52
N LEU A 6 -13.69 -6.70 -14.81
CA LEU A 6 -14.12 -5.71 -13.82
C LEU A 6 -15.64 -5.58 -13.73
N GLY A 7 -16.33 -5.92 -14.78
CA GLY A 7 -17.79 -5.80 -14.87
C GLY A 7 -18.28 -5.74 -16.30
N LYS A 8 -19.47 -5.19 -16.49
CA LYS A 8 -20.05 -4.94 -17.80
C LYS A 8 -20.53 -3.49 -17.92
N GLY A 9 -20.51 -2.96 -19.13
CA GLY A 9 -21.12 -1.68 -19.46
C GLY A 9 -22.62 -1.69 -19.17
N ILE A 10 -23.14 -0.58 -18.62
CA ILE A 10 -24.56 -0.49 -18.23
C ILE A 10 -25.48 -0.38 -19.46
N THR A 11 -24.99 0.23 -20.53
CA THR A 11 -25.79 0.54 -21.73
C THR A 11 -25.65 -0.48 -22.84
N ASP A 12 -24.53 -1.14 -22.93
CA ASP A 12 -24.15 -2.01 -24.06
C ASP A 12 -23.85 -3.45 -23.67
N ASP A 13 -23.88 -3.74 -22.36
CA ASP A 13 -23.57 -5.06 -21.77
C ASP A 13 -22.19 -5.62 -22.16
N ILE A 14 -21.29 -4.73 -22.65
CA ILE A 14 -19.94 -5.11 -23.07
C ILE A 14 -19.07 -5.39 -21.84
N PRO A 15 -18.32 -6.52 -21.80
CA PRO A 15 -17.39 -6.79 -20.72
C PRO A 15 -16.30 -5.73 -20.61
N VAL A 16 -16.14 -5.16 -19.42
CA VAL A 16 -15.06 -4.23 -19.09
C VAL A 16 -13.91 -4.99 -18.44
N THR A 17 -12.78 -5.02 -19.11
CA THR A 17 -11.61 -5.80 -18.65
C THR A 17 -10.37 -4.95 -18.57
N LEU A 18 -9.49 -5.29 -17.61
CA LEU A 18 -8.13 -4.77 -17.57
C LEU A 18 -7.17 -5.81 -18.16
N GLN A 19 -6.37 -5.39 -19.13
CA GLN A 19 -5.27 -6.19 -19.64
C GLN A 19 -4.08 -6.11 -18.66
N PRO A 20 -3.60 -7.24 -18.06
CA PRO A 20 -2.59 -7.20 -17.01
C PRO A 20 -1.28 -6.51 -17.41
N LYS A 21 -0.89 -6.59 -18.69
CA LYS A 21 0.29 -5.91 -19.24
C LYS A 21 0.27 -4.39 -19.10
N PHE A 22 -0.91 -3.80 -18.86
CA PHE A 22 -1.09 -2.38 -18.61
C PHE A 22 -1.31 -2.05 -17.13
N GLY A 23 -1.21 -3.04 -16.24
CA GLY A 23 -1.36 -2.86 -14.78
C GLY A 23 -0.28 -2.00 -14.13
N ASN A 24 0.80 -1.69 -14.84
CA ASN A 24 1.85 -0.76 -14.40
C ASN A 24 1.49 0.72 -14.61
N ARG A 25 0.24 1.04 -14.89
CA ARG A 25 -0.26 2.41 -15.07
C ARG A 25 -1.09 2.84 -13.87
N HIS A 26 -1.20 4.17 -13.72
CA HIS A 26 -2.11 4.73 -12.73
C HIS A 26 -3.56 4.61 -13.21
N GLY A 27 -4.46 4.41 -12.25
CA GLY A 27 -5.90 4.34 -12.51
C GLY A 27 -6.68 5.04 -11.42
N LEU A 28 -7.92 5.41 -11.75
CA LEU A 28 -8.86 6.00 -10.81
C LEU A 28 -10.17 5.21 -10.85
N VAL A 29 -10.59 4.69 -9.69
CA VAL A 29 -11.92 4.11 -9.50
C VAL A 29 -12.79 5.12 -8.77
N ALA A 30 -13.64 5.82 -9.52
CA ALA A 30 -14.52 6.86 -9.01
C ALA A 30 -15.97 6.42 -8.98
N GLY A 31 -16.75 6.97 -8.05
CA GLY A 31 -18.18 6.69 -7.90
C GLY A 31 -18.70 7.13 -6.54
N ALA A 32 -20.02 7.23 -6.39
CA ALA A 32 -20.68 7.54 -5.13
C ALA A 32 -20.52 6.40 -4.10
N THR A 33 -20.89 6.64 -2.86
CA THR A 33 -20.90 5.59 -1.82
C THR A 33 -21.85 4.46 -2.22
N GLY A 34 -21.44 3.20 -2.03
CA GLY A 34 -22.23 2.02 -2.34
C GLY A 34 -22.22 1.58 -3.82
N THR A 35 -21.49 2.27 -4.70
CA THR A 35 -21.43 1.90 -6.14
C THR A 35 -20.45 0.78 -6.48
N GLY A 36 -19.75 0.22 -5.49
CA GLY A 36 -18.86 -0.93 -5.69
C GLY A 36 -17.37 -0.58 -5.90
N LYS A 37 -16.93 0.64 -5.58
CA LYS A 37 -15.50 1.04 -5.71
C LYS A 37 -14.55 0.07 -5.00
N THR A 38 -14.81 -0.23 -3.74
CA THR A 38 -14.01 -1.18 -2.95
C THR A 38 -14.03 -2.57 -3.57
N VAL A 39 -15.17 -3.03 -4.05
CA VAL A 39 -15.31 -4.33 -4.74
C VAL A 39 -14.45 -4.35 -6.00
N THR A 40 -14.43 -3.29 -6.78
CA THR A 40 -13.57 -3.18 -7.99
C THR A 40 -12.08 -3.26 -7.62
N LEU A 41 -11.66 -2.59 -6.55
CA LEU A 41 -10.28 -2.68 -6.07
C LEU A 41 -9.94 -4.09 -5.58
N MET A 42 -10.86 -4.76 -4.87
CA MET A 42 -10.69 -6.15 -4.43
C MET A 42 -10.59 -7.10 -5.63
N THR A 43 -11.42 -6.91 -6.66
CA THR A 43 -11.38 -7.71 -7.91
C THR A 43 -10.03 -7.55 -8.62
N LEU A 44 -9.49 -6.33 -8.67
CA LEU A 44 -8.15 -6.08 -9.24
C LEU A 44 -7.07 -6.79 -8.42
N ALA A 45 -7.11 -6.64 -7.09
CA ALA A 45 -6.14 -7.25 -6.19
C ALA A 45 -6.16 -8.78 -6.30
N GLU A 46 -7.34 -9.39 -6.29
CA GLU A 46 -7.53 -10.82 -6.49
C GLU A 46 -7.02 -11.29 -7.86
N GLY A 47 -7.35 -10.55 -8.91
CA GLY A 47 -6.90 -10.86 -10.27
C GLY A 47 -5.38 -10.86 -10.40
N PHE A 48 -4.69 -9.86 -9.85
CA PHE A 48 -3.23 -9.82 -9.84
C PHE A 48 -2.62 -10.89 -8.93
N SER A 49 -3.20 -11.12 -7.75
CA SER A 49 -2.76 -12.16 -6.82
C SER A 49 -2.82 -13.55 -7.46
N ARG A 50 -3.89 -13.89 -8.17
CA ARG A 50 -4.02 -15.15 -8.91
C ARG A 50 -2.97 -15.33 -10.00
N MET A 51 -2.43 -14.24 -10.54
CA MET A 51 -1.33 -14.26 -11.51
C MET A 51 0.05 -14.34 -10.84
N GLY A 52 0.13 -14.42 -9.52
CA GLY A 52 1.39 -14.42 -8.76
C GLY A 52 2.02 -13.04 -8.61
N VAL A 53 1.27 -11.97 -8.88
CA VAL A 53 1.75 -10.60 -8.72
C VAL A 53 1.41 -10.12 -7.30
N PRO A 54 2.41 -9.70 -6.50
CA PRO A 54 2.15 -9.16 -5.17
C PRO A 54 1.41 -7.83 -5.26
N VAL A 55 0.40 -7.66 -4.40
CA VAL A 55 -0.43 -6.46 -4.34
C VAL A 55 -0.30 -5.84 -2.96
N PHE A 56 0.01 -4.55 -2.92
CA PHE A 56 -0.04 -3.76 -1.68
C PHE A 56 -1.31 -2.90 -1.66
N MET A 57 -2.04 -2.95 -0.55
CA MET A 57 -3.25 -2.16 -0.36
C MET A 57 -3.21 -1.43 0.99
N ALA A 58 -3.47 -0.12 0.97
CA ALA A 58 -3.69 0.65 2.19
C ALA A 58 -5.20 0.63 2.53
N ASP A 59 -5.54 0.06 3.68
CA ASP A 59 -6.92 -0.10 4.14
C ASP A 59 -7.17 0.72 5.42
N VAL A 60 -7.75 1.89 5.25
CA VAL A 60 -8.05 2.80 6.38
C VAL A 60 -9.30 2.37 7.16
N LYS A 61 -10.24 1.67 6.50
CA LYS A 61 -11.55 1.32 7.06
C LYS A 61 -11.70 -0.16 7.44
N GLY A 62 -10.79 -1.01 6.99
CA GLY A 62 -10.92 -2.46 7.13
C GLY A 62 -11.84 -3.11 6.08
N ASP A 63 -12.22 -2.38 5.04
CA ASP A 63 -13.18 -2.84 4.02
C ASP A 63 -12.62 -3.95 3.11
N VAL A 64 -11.29 -4.04 2.97
CA VAL A 64 -10.64 -4.99 2.06
C VAL A 64 -10.13 -6.26 2.77
N ALA A 65 -10.21 -6.31 4.09
CA ALA A 65 -9.78 -7.46 4.90
C ALA A 65 -10.48 -8.77 4.51
N GLY A 66 -11.69 -8.69 3.96
CA GLY A 66 -12.44 -9.83 3.46
C GLY A 66 -11.74 -10.64 2.36
N LEU A 67 -10.72 -10.10 1.69
CA LEU A 67 -9.90 -10.85 0.72
C LEU A 67 -9.19 -12.06 1.34
N ALA A 68 -8.93 -12.04 2.65
CA ALA A 68 -8.24 -13.12 3.36
C ALA A 68 -9.13 -14.35 3.63
N ALA A 69 -10.43 -14.23 3.47
CA ALA A 69 -11.37 -15.31 3.76
C ALA A 69 -12.23 -15.63 2.55
N ALA A 70 -12.64 -16.87 2.41
CA ALA A 70 -13.62 -17.24 1.42
C ALA A 70 -14.97 -16.58 1.75
N GLY A 71 -15.63 -16.03 0.74
CA GLY A 71 -16.97 -15.52 0.89
C GLY A 71 -17.99 -16.62 1.23
N ASP A 72 -19.14 -16.21 1.74
CA ASP A 72 -20.23 -17.13 2.14
C ASP A 72 -21.00 -17.73 0.96
N GLY A 73 -20.71 -17.32 -0.27
CA GLY A 73 -21.44 -17.75 -1.46
C GLY A 73 -22.90 -17.31 -1.48
N SER A 74 -23.21 -16.18 -0.84
CA SER A 74 -24.58 -15.69 -0.75
C SER A 74 -25.25 -15.58 -2.13
N GLU A 75 -26.56 -15.86 -2.17
CA GLU A 75 -27.33 -15.85 -3.40
C GLU A 75 -27.21 -14.55 -4.19
N ARG A 76 -27.12 -13.42 -3.48
CA ARG A 76 -26.91 -12.10 -4.09
C ARG A 76 -25.57 -12.01 -4.84
N VAL A 77 -24.49 -12.53 -4.26
CA VAL A 77 -23.17 -12.52 -4.88
C VAL A 77 -23.13 -13.46 -6.08
N MET A 78 -23.69 -14.66 -5.93
CA MET A 78 -23.79 -15.64 -6.99
C MET A 78 -24.60 -15.12 -8.19
N GLN A 79 -25.73 -14.44 -7.92
CA GLN A 79 -26.53 -13.83 -8.98
C GLN A 79 -25.76 -12.72 -9.67
N ARG A 80 -25.08 -11.84 -8.90
CA ARG A 80 -24.26 -10.77 -9.47
C ARG A 80 -23.14 -11.30 -10.35
N ALA A 81 -22.49 -12.39 -9.95
CA ALA A 81 -21.46 -13.05 -10.76
C ALA A 81 -21.99 -13.52 -12.11
N LYS A 82 -23.19 -14.14 -12.11
CA LYS A 82 -23.87 -14.53 -13.35
C LYS A 82 -24.22 -13.34 -14.23
N ASP A 83 -24.75 -12.27 -13.65
CA ASP A 83 -25.15 -11.06 -14.38
C ASP A 83 -23.97 -10.42 -15.13
N ILE A 84 -22.76 -10.45 -14.54
CA ILE A 84 -21.55 -9.92 -15.17
C ILE A 84 -20.83 -10.94 -16.06
N GLY A 85 -21.33 -12.18 -16.15
CA GLY A 85 -20.82 -13.20 -17.05
C GLY A 85 -19.70 -14.09 -16.47
N ILE A 86 -19.59 -14.18 -15.14
CA ILE A 86 -18.71 -15.15 -14.48
C ILE A 86 -19.49 -16.45 -14.27
N ALA A 87 -19.29 -17.43 -15.18
CA ALA A 87 -20.05 -18.69 -15.15
C ALA A 87 -19.62 -19.59 -13.98
N ASP A 88 -18.33 -19.64 -13.71
CA ASP A 88 -17.70 -20.56 -12.73
C ASP A 88 -17.26 -19.83 -11.47
N TYR A 89 -18.07 -18.87 -11.00
CA TYR A 89 -17.76 -18.18 -9.75
C TYR A 89 -17.78 -19.14 -8.57
N ALA A 90 -16.69 -19.19 -7.83
CA ALA A 90 -16.59 -19.91 -6.56
C ALA A 90 -15.94 -18.98 -5.50
N PRO A 91 -16.53 -18.91 -4.29
CA PRO A 91 -15.90 -18.19 -3.20
C PRO A 91 -14.50 -18.76 -2.89
N GLY A 92 -13.50 -17.90 -2.73
CA GLY A 92 -12.13 -18.31 -2.43
C GLY A 92 -11.45 -17.30 -1.52
N ALA A 93 -10.45 -17.77 -0.78
CA ALA A 93 -9.57 -16.93 0.00
C ALA A 93 -8.30 -16.60 -0.80
N ASN A 94 -7.75 -15.41 -0.57
CA ASN A 94 -6.46 -15.02 -1.13
C ASN A 94 -5.37 -15.10 -0.05
N PRO A 95 -4.10 -15.34 -0.42
CA PRO A 95 -2.98 -15.25 0.52
C PRO A 95 -2.77 -13.78 0.90
N VAL A 96 -3.13 -13.40 2.11
CA VAL A 96 -3.05 -12.03 2.61
C VAL A 96 -2.17 -11.98 3.84
N ILE A 97 -1.29 -10.99 3.90
CA ILE A 97 -0.53 -10.62 5.09
C ILE A 97 -1.03 -9.24 5.56
N PHE A 98 -1.50 -9.18 6.78
CA PHE A 98 -1.91 -7.93 7.41
C PHE A 98 -0.73 -7.27 8.10
N TRP A 99 -0.46 -6.03 7.71
CA TRP A 99 0.46 -5.15 8.40
C TRP A 99 -0.33 -4.16 9.27
N ASP A 100 0.11 -3.99 10.50
CA ASP A 100 -0.54 -3.12 11.47
C ASP A 100 0.50 -2.24 12.17
N LEU A 101 0.30 -0.93 12.13
CA LEU A 101 1.19 0.04 12.79
C LEU A 101 1.28 -0.20 14.30
N TYR A 102 0.19 -0.64 14.92
CA TYR A 102 0.11 -0.88 16.35
C TYR A 102 0.40 -2.33 16.76
N GLY A 103 0.49 -3.25 15.80
CA GLY A 103 0.74 -4.67 16.04
C GLY A 103 -0.34 -5.38 16.86
N LYS A 104 -1.60 -4.93 16.78
CA LYS A 104 -2.74 -5.52 17.51
C LYS A 104 -3.49 -6.56 16.70
N LEU A 105 -3.67 -6.32 15.42
CA LEU A 105 -4.48 -7.13 14.50
C LEU A 105 -3.67 -7.76 13.37
N GLY A 106 -2.40 -7.41 13.24
CA GLY A 106 -1.51 -7.88 12.19
C GLY A 106 -0.04 -7.82 12.58
N HIS A 107 0.83 -8.05 11.62
CA HIS A 107 2.28 -7.94 11.83
C HIS A 107 2.66 -6.48 12.05
N PRO A 108 3.40 -6.15 13.13
CA PRO A 108 3.79 -4.79 13.39
C PRO A 108 4.73 -4.28 12.30
N VAL A 109 4.40 -3.12 11.75
CA VAL A 109 5.29 -2.41 10.83
C VAL A 109 6.34 -1.67 11.66
N ARG A 110 7.60 -1.89 11.34
CA ARG A 110 8.74 -1.21 11.96
C ARG A 110 9.69 -0.74 10.85
N THR A 111 10.37 0.35 11.10
CA THR A 111 11.42 0.88 10.23
C THR A 111 12.52 1.51 11.08
N THR A 112 13.72 1.58 10.57
CA THR A 112 14.80 2.33 11.17
C THR A 112 14.76 3.80 10.71
N VAL A 113 15.46 4.66 11.44
CA VAL A 113 15.64 6.06 11.03
C VAL A 113 16.40 6.12 9.71
N SER A 114 17.45 5.30 9.54
CA SER A 114 18.22 5.21 8.29
C SER A 114 17.34 4.85 7.08
N GLU A 115 16.43 3.86 7.20
CA GLU A 115 15.56 3.45 6.11
C GLU A 115 14.46 4.49 5.79
N MET A 116 13.99 5.21 6.79
CA MET A 116 13.02 6.29 6.58
C MET A 116 13.63 7.45 5.78
N GLY A 117 14.87 7.78 6.05
CA GLY A 117 15.61 8.85 5.40
C GLY A 117 15.17 10.26 5.80
N PRO A 118 15.99 11.28 5.45
CA PRO A 118 15.77 12.65 5.92
C PRO A 118 14.51 13.29 5.34
N THR A 119 14.17 13.01 4.08
CA THR A 119 13.02 13.62 3.40
C THR A 119 11.67 13.23 4.04
N LEU A 120 11.46 11.93 4.34
CA LEU A 120 10.22 11.49 4.98
C LEU A 120 10.18 11.94 6.45
N LEU A 121 11.31 11.86 7.14
CA LEU A 121 11.40 12.27 8.52
C LEU A 121 11.14 13.77 8.69
N SER A 122 11.69 14.63 7.80
CA SER A 122 11.40 16.06 7.77
C SER A 122 9.92 16.37 7.63
N ARG A 123 9.22 15.63 6.77
CA ARG A 123 7.76 15.79 6.58
C ARG A 123 6.96 15.36 7.81
N ILE A 124 7.32 14.21 8.40
CA ILE A 124 6.63 13.69 9.59
C ILE A 124 6.81 14.61 10.80
N LEU A 125 8.01 15.20 10.94
CA LEU A 125 8.33 16.12 12.03
C LEU A 125 7.97 17.58 11.72
N GLU A 126 7.39 17.86 10.54
CA GLU A 126 6.99 19.20 10.11
C GLU A 126 8.13 20.23 10.19
N LEU A 127 9.35 19.82 9.78
CA LEU A 127 10.54 20.66 9.83
C LEU A 127 10.48 21.77 8.78
N ASN A 128 11.03 22.94 9.14
CA ASN A 128 11.27 24.01 8.17
C ASN A 128 12.52 23.73 7.32
N ASP A 129 12.77 24.54 6.27
CA ASP A 129 13.86 24.33 5.31
C ASP A 129 15.23 24.27 5.97
N ALA A 130 15.50 25.13 6.96
CA ALA A 130 16.79 25.15 7.66
C ALA A 130 16.98 23.89 8.52
N GLN A 131 15.92 23.42 9.18
CA GLN A 131 15.95 22.19 9.97
C GLN A 131 16.09 20.96 9.07
N SER A 132 15.38 20.94 7.93
CA SER A 132 15.50 19.88 6.94
C SER A 132 16.90 19.78 6.37
N GLY A 133 17.51 20.94 6.01
CA GLY A 133 18.91 20.97 5.57
C GLY A 133 19.91 20.50 6.63
N GLY A 134 19.65 20.81 7.91
CA GLY A 134 20.45 20.28 9.01
C GLY A 134 20.32 18.74 9.13
N LEU A 135 19.11 18.22 8.93
CA LEU A 135 18.88 16.79 8.94
C LEU A 135 19.57 16.09 7.76
N ASP A 136 19.54 16.67 6.56
CA ASP A 136 20.24 16.15 5.38
C ASP A 136 21.76 16.01 5.63
N ILE A 137 22.37 17.02 6.29
CA ILE A 137 23.79 16.97 6.66
C ILE A 137 24.08 15.81 7.62
N VAL A 138 23.21 15.60 8.62
CA VAL A 138 23.35 14.52 9.60
C VAL A 138 23.26 13.15 8.93
N PHE A 139 22.30 12.94 8.05
CA PHE A 139 22.18 11.68 7.32
C PHE A 139 23.36 11.45 6.37
N LYS A 140 23.81 12.49 5.67
CA LYS A 140 25.00 12.41 4.82
C LYS A 140 26.23 12.02 5.63
N LEU A 141 26.43 12.63 6.81
CA LEU A 141 27.55 12.28 7.70
C LEU A 141 27.45 10.84 8.20
N ALA A 142 26.23 10.37 8.52
CA ALA A 142 26.01 8.98 8.91
C ALA A 142 26.44 8.03 7.79
N ASP A 143 26.02 8.29 6.55
CA ASP A 143 26.37 7.48 5.38
C ASP A 143 27.88 7.51 5.11
N ASP A 144 28.50 8.69 5.12
CA ASP A 144 29.95 8.88 4.88
C ASP A 144 30.81 8.15 5.94
N ARG A 145 30.31 8.03 7.18
CA ARG A 145 31.00 7.35 8.30
C ARG A 145 30.56 5.89 8.50
N GLY A 146 29.61 5.39 7.71
CA GLY A 146 29.06 4.04 7.82
C GLY A 146 28.27 3.81 9.12
N LEU A 147 27.64 4.85 9.67
CA LEU A 147 26.83 4.79 10.89
C LEU A 147 25.39 4.46 10.56
N LEU A 148 24.82 3.46 11.25
CA LEU A 148 23.41 3.13 11.15
C LEU A 148 22.62 3.91 12.21
N LEU A 149 21.61 4.63 11.77
CA LEU A 149 20.64 5.28 12.65
C LEU A 149 19.46 4.33 12.85
N LEU A 150 19.48 3.55 13.90
CA LEU A 150 18.45 2.53 14.16
C LEU A 150 17.19 3.17 14.75
N ASP A 151 17.37 4.13 15.64
CA ASP A 151 16.27 4.80 16.33
C ASP A 151 16.49 6.32 16.45
N LEU A 152 15.60 6.99 17.18
CA LEU A 152 15.67 8.44 17.41
C LEU A 152 16.77 8.84 18.40
N GLU A 153 17.25 7.92 19.22
CA GLU A 153 18.36 8.18 20.16
C GLU A 153 19.66 8.28 19.40
N ASP A 154 19.90 7.39 18.43
CA ASP A 154 21.04 7.45 17.52
C ASP A 154 21.04 8.77 16.74
N LEU A 155 19.88 9.16 16.20
CA LEU A 155 19.76 10.43 15.48
C LEU A 155 20.06 11.63 16.37
N ARG A 156 19.59 11.64 17.62
CA ARG A 156 19.88 12.71 18.58
C ARG A 156 21.36 12.77 18.94
N ALA A 157 21.99 11.63 19.12
CA ALA A 157 23.41 11.55 19.41
C ALA A 157 24.24 12.14 18.25
N LEU A 158 23.90 11.79 17.01
CA LEU A 158 24.60 12.30 15.84
C LEU A 158 24.34 13.80 15.61
N LEU A 159 23.10 14.28 15.84
CA LEU A 159 22.80 15.72 15.84
C LEU A 159 23.65 16.50 16.86
N GLY A 160 23.83 15.93 18.06
CA GLY A 160 24.71 16.49 19.10
C GLY A 160 26.16 16.57 18.65
N LEU A 161 26.67 15.53 18.00
CA LEU A 161 27.99 15.48 17.44
C LEU A 161 28.22 16.56 16.36
N VAL A 162 27.31 16.64 15.39
CA VAL A 162 27.35 17.66 14.32
C VAL A 162 27.32 19.07 14.90
N ALA A 163 26.50 19.32 15.92
CA ALA A 163 26.44 20.62 16.59
C ALA A 163 27.74 20.98 17.31
N ALA A 164 28.45 20.00 17.89
CA ALA A 164 29.74 20.20 18.57
C ALA A 164 30.88 20.41 17.57
N GLU A 165 30.87 19.65 16.46
CA GLU A 165 31.97 19.67 15.44
C GLU A 165 31.67 20.65 14.29
N ARG A 166 30.66 21.51 14.40
CA ARG A 166 30.19 22.41 13.33
C ARG A 166 31.22 23.31 12.64
N LYS A 167 32.43 23.42 13.22
CA LYS A 167 33.53 24.21 12.65
C LYS A 167 34.44 23.37 11.78
N ASP A 168 34.35 22.06 11.87
CA ASP A 168 35.26 21.09 11.23
C ASP A 168 34.53 20.26 10.16
N ILE A 169 33.20 20.45 10.03
CA ILE A 169 32.33 19.90 9.03
C ILE A 169 31.95 20.99 8.03
#